data_babd0295a0bf31db8c1c780cafe5a579
#
_entry.id   babd0295a0bf31db8c1c780cafe5a579
#
_cell.length_a   1.000
_cell.length_b   1.000
_cell.length_c   1.000
_cell.angle_alpha   90.00
_cell.angle_beta   90.00
_cell.angle_gamma   90.00
#
_symmetry.space_group_name_H-M   'P 1'
#
loop_
_entity.id
_entity.type
_entity.pdbx_description
1 polymer ?
#
loop_
_entity_poly.entity_id
_entity_poly.type
_entity_poly.pdbx_seq_one_letter_code
_entity_poly.pdbx_strand_id
1 'polypeptide(L)'
;MFRFTVFSLDSASLFAFPQTQEFPVLTTFFECEIIGRKHSFETNKWSASHETDQRHWSKFQAFSPHMSTFASGSKSEIAALASACDNSFTFMRWKELFLVPDHTIREVNGASFAGFYYCCYDATSCTLLGYYFHTGSELFQSLHLQPISPLTSSSHMII
;
A
#
# COMPACT_ATOMS: atom_id res chain seq x y z
N MET A 1 -5.47 14.38 5.75
CA MET A 1 -6.29 13.17 5.72
C MET A 1 -6.67 12.96 4.26
N PHE A 2 -6.03 12.02 3.59
CA PHE A 2 -6.27 11.73 2.18
C PHE A 2 -7.31 10.62 2.09
N ARG A 3 -8.34 10.85 1.31
CA ARG A 3 -9.39 9.87 1.02
C ARG A 3 -9.13 9.33 -0.38
N PHE A 4 -8.70 8.09 -0.49
CA PHE A 4 -8.73 7.38 -1.74
C PHE A 4 -9.96 6.47 -1.74
N THR A 5 -10.83 6.65 -2.71
CA THR A 5 -11.92 5.72 -2.96
C THR A 5 -11.44 4.84 -4.09
N VAL A 6 -11.17 3.57 -3.80
CA VAL A 6 -10.86 2.59 -4.84
C VAL A 6 -12.20 2.13 -5.40
N PHE A 7 -12.53 2.58 -6.61
CA PHE A 7 -13.69 2.13 -7.35
C PHE A 7 -13.33 0.94 -8.22
N SER A 8 -14.19 -0.07 -8.15
CA SER A 8 -14.37 -1.15 -9.12
C SER A 8 -13.15 -2.04 -9.36
N LEU A 9 -13.25 -3.19 -8.77
CA LEU A 9 -12.51 -4.39 -9.16
C LEU A 9 -13.33 -5.12 -10.23
N ASP A 10 -13.31 -4.61 -11.45
CA ASP A 10 -13.65 -5.45 -12.57
C ASP A 10 -12.36 -6.09 -13.07
N SER A 11 -12.32 -7.40 -12.92
CA SER A 11 -11.34 -8.36 -13.44
C SER A 11 -9.89 -8.30 -12.93
N ALA A 12 -9.61 -9.25 -12.07
CA ALA A 12 -8.48 -10.18 -12.19
C ALA A 12 -7.08 -9.76 -11.80
N SER A 13 -6.81 -8.62 -11.14
CA SER A 13 -5.43 -8.37 -10.71
C SER A 13 -5.20 -7.48 -9.49
N LEU A 14 -6.22 -7.04 -8.75
CA LEU A 14 -5.97 -6.13 -7.62
C LEU A 14 -6.04 -6.79 -6.25
N PHE A 15 -6.70 -7.89 -6.08
CA PHE A 15 -6.57 -8.78 -4.94
C PHE A 15 -6.81 -10.20 -5.44
N ALA A 16 -5.80 -11.05 -5.40
CA ALA A 16 -5.98 -12.49 -5.49
C ALA A 16 -6.61 -13.03 -4.21
N PHE A 17 -7.70 -12.38 -3.76
CA PHE A 17 -8.58 -13.02 -2.82
C PHE A 17 -9.60 -13.80 -3.64
N PRO A 18 -9.91 -15.05 -3.29
CA PRO A 18 -11.07 -15.70 -3.88
C PRO A 18 -12.26 -14.79 -3.59
N GLN A 19 -12.78 -14.16 -4.65
CA GLN A 19 -13.98 -13.35 -4.57
C GLN A 19 -15.06 -14.25 -3.97
N THR A 20 -15.47 -13.95 -2.76
CA THR A 20 -16.63 -14.61 -2.20
C THR A 20 -17.84 -14.07 -2.95
N GLN A 21 -18.75 -14.93 -3.39
CA GLN A 21 -20.01 -14.51 -4.05
C GLN A 21 -20.81 -13.51 -3.20
N GLU A 22 -20.48 -13.42 -1.92
CA GLU A 22 -21.18 -12.62 -0.92
C GLU A 22 -20.76 -11.14 -0.92
N PHE A 23 -19.49 -10.84 -1.28
CA PHE A 23 -18.95 -9.46 -1.29
C PHE A 23 -18.12 -9.20 -2.55
N PRO A 24 -18.77 -8.86 -3.68
CA PRO A 24 -18.05 -8.61 -4.94
C PRO A 24 -17.23 -7.32 -4.91
N VAL A 25 -17.55 -6.41 -4.02
CA VAL A 25 -16.82 -5.13 -3.83
C VAL A 25 -16.63 -4.90 -2.34
N LEU A 26 -15.39 -4.70 -1.93
CA LEU A 26 -15.03 -4.30 -0.58
C LEU A 26 -14.49 -2.87 -0.61
N THR A 27 -15.01 -2.04 0.29
CA THR A 27 -14.47 -0.69 0.53
C THR A 27 -13.90 -0.67 1.95
N THR A 28 -12.64 -0.27 2.08
CA THR A 28 -11.97 -0.17 3.37
C THR A 28 -11.66 1.28 3.71
N PHE A 29 -11.71 1.59 5.00
CA PHE A 29 -11.08 2.79 5.53
C PHE A 29 -9.66 2.42 5.99
N PHE A 30 -8.67 3.21 5.60
CA PHE A 30 -7.27 2.94 5.95
C PHE A 30 -6.58 4.19 6.50
N GLU A 31 -5.56 3.94 7.31
CA GLU A 31 -4.59 4.92 7.78
C GLU A 31 -3.36 4.85 6.89
N CYS A 32 -2.90 6.02 6.40
CA CYS A 32 -1.70 6.13 5.59
C CYS A 32 -0.61 6.88 6.35
N GLU A 33 0.54 6.24 6.52
CA GLU A 33 1.75 6.86 7.02
C GLU A 33 2.70 7.16 5.86
N ILE A 34 2.91 8.42 5.58
CA ILE A 34 3.91 8.84 4.60
C ILE A 34 5.28 8.84 5.29
N ILE A 35 6.23 8.08 4.72
CA ILE A 35 7.62 8.05 5.19
C ILE A 35 8.25 9.42 5.00
N GLY A 36 8.83 9.96 6.06
CA GLY A 36 9.36 11.32 6.07
C GLY A 36 9.77 11.72 7.49
N ARG A 37 9.63 12.98 7.80
CA ARG A 37 10.03 13.53 9.12
C ARG A 37 9.30 12.91 10.32
N LYS A 38 8.05 12.45 10.14
CA LYS A 38 7.21 11.88 11.21
C LYS A 38 7.31 10.36 11.29
N HIS A 39 7.53 9.70 10.18
CA HIS A 39 7.53 8.24 10.07
C HIS A 39 8.79 7.80 9.34
N SER A 40 9.66 7.08 10.04
CA SER A 40 10.86 6.51 9.45
C SER A 40 10.56 5.25 8.63
N PHE A 41 11.55 4.73 7.92
CA PHE A 41 11.46 3.42 7.26
C PHE A 41 11.37 2.25 8.27
N GLU A 42 11.78 2.43 9.53
CA GLU A 42 11.55 1.44 10.58
C GLU A 42 10.09 1.49 11.05
N THR A 43 9.39 0.36 10.96
CA THR A 43 7.95 0.30 11.24
C THR A 43 7.66 0.29 12.74
N ASN A 44 8.39 -0.47 13.54
CA ASN A 44 8.27 -0.58 15.02
C ASN A 44 6.84 -0.86 15.53
N LYS A 45 5.94 -1.39 14.71
CA LYS A 45 4.55 -1.72 15.02
C LYS A 45 4.02 -2.80 14.10
N TRP A 46 2.80 -3.26 14.35
CA TRP A 46 2.10 -4.28 13.56
C TRP A 46 2.92 -5.57 13.37
N SER A 47 3.73 -5.92 14.38
CA SER A 47 4.60 -7.11 14.39
C SER A 47 5.69 -7.09 13.31
N ALA A 48 5.98 -5.94 12.70
CA ALA A 48 7.10 -5.82 11.77
C ALA A 48 8.42 -5.68 12.54
N SER A 49 9.42 -6.48 12.13
CA SER A 49 10.80 -6.37 12.59
C SER A 49 11.65 -5.58 11.58
N HIS A 50 12.86 -5.20 11.96
CA HIS A 50 13.81 -4.59 11.05
C HIS A 50 14.06 -5.45 9.79
N GLU A 51 14.18 -6.77 9.95
CA GLU A 51 14.35 -7.70 8.85
C GLU A 51 13.11 -7.75 7.94
N THR A 52 11.92 -7.60 8.53
CA THR A 52 10.67 -7.49 7.78
C THR A 52 10.66 -6.23 6.93
N ASP A 53 11.00 -5.09 7.54
CA ASP A 53 11.11 -3.80 6.85
C ASP A 53 12.14 -3.88 5.72
N GLN A 54 13.34 -4.40 5.99
CA GLN A 54 14.40 -4.57 4.99
C GLN A 54 13.93 -5.41 3.81
N ARG A 55 13.26 -6.54 4.08
CA ARG A 55 12.76 -7.47 3.06
C ARG A 55 11.69 -6.84 2.18
N HIS A 56 10.82 -6.01 2.74
CA HIS A 56 9.74 -5.38 1.99
C HIS A 56 10.22 -4.14 1.24
N TRP A 57 10.99 -3.25 1.89
CA TRP A 57 11.53 -2.07 1.21
C TRP A 57 12.47 -2.45 0.05
N SER A 58 13.20 -3.57 0.16
CA SER A 58 14.08 -4.06 -0.92
C SER A 58 13.33 -4.44 -2.20
N LYS A 59 12.01 -4.64 -2.14
CA LYS A 59 11.19 -4.93 -3.33
C LYS A 59 11.00 -3.72 -4.23
N PHE A 60 11.20 -2.52 -3.71
CA PHE A 60 11.07 -1.30 -4.48
C PHE A 60 12.41 -0.90 -5.07
N GLN A 61 12.49 -0.86 -6.40
CA GLN A 61 13.74 -0.44 -7.08
C GLN A 61 14.17 0.96 -6.65
N ALA A 62 13.21 1.86 -6.42
CA ALA A 62 13.48 3.21 -5.92
C ALA A 62 14.17 3.24 -4.55
N PHE A 63 14.08 2.17 -3.75
CA PHE A 63 14.75 2.06 -2.46
C PHE A 63 16.16 1.44 -2.55
N SER A 64 16.52 0.85 -3.69
CA SER A 64 17.81 0.15 -3.86
C SER A 64 19.04 0.97 -3.46
N PRO A 65 19.13 2.28 -3.75
CA PRO A 65 20.29 3.09 -3.34
C PRO A 65 20.44 3.23 -1.81
N HIS A 66 19.38 2.99 -1.06
CA HIS A 66 19.33 3.19 0.39
C HIS A 66 19.48 1.90 1.20
N MET A 67 19.51 0.74 0.52
CA MET A 67 19.50 -0.58 1.16
C MET A 67 20.69 -0.80 2.09
N SER A 68 21.90 -0.40 1.68
CA SER A 68 23.09 -0.60 2.50
C SER A 68 23.02 0.21 3.81
N THR A 69 22.60 1.46 3.71
CA THR A 69 22.43 2.33 4.91
C THR A 69 21.29 1.81 5.79
N PHE A 70 20.20 1.31 5.21
CA PHE A 70 19.10 0.74 5.99
C PHE A 70 19.52 -0.52 6.72
N ALA A 71 20.32 -1.40 6.09
CA ALA A 71 20.75 -2.69 6.66
C ALA A 71 21.78 -2.56 7.78
N SER A 72 22.66 -1.57 7.73
CA SER A 72 23.82 -1.47 8.62
C SER A 72 24.01 -0.10 9.28
N GLY A 73 23.18 0.87 8.95
CA GLY A 73 23.26 2.22 9.50
C GLY A 73 22.78 2.31 10.94
N SER A 74 23.24 3.36 11.61
CA SER A 74 22.69 3.75 12.89
C SER A 74 21.25 4.26 12.78
N LYS A 75 20.52 4.32 13.89
CA LYS A 75 19.16 4.86 13.91
C LYS A 75 19.05 6.27 13.33
N SER A 76 20.07 7.11 13.53
CA SER A 76 20.10 8.46 12.97
C SER A 76 20.27 8.46 11.45
N GLU A 77 21.09 7.57 10.91
CA GLU A 77 21.28 7.42 9.46
C GLU A 77 20.00 6.87 8.80
N ILE A 78 19.38 5.86 9.39
CA ILE A 78 18.11 5.32 8.92
C ILE A 78 17.02 6.39 8.95
N ALA A 79 16.93 7.19 10.00
CA ALA A 79 15.96 8.28 10.09
C ALA A 79 16.18 9.37 9.03
N ALA A 80 17.45 9.59 8.62
CA ALA A 80 17.80 10.55 7.58
C ALA A 80 17.46 10.07 6.16
N LEU A 81 17.28 8.75 5.92
CA LEU A 81 17.00 8.20 4.61
C LEU A 81 15.75 8.79 3.96
N ALA A 82 14.73 9.07 4.75
CA ALA A 82 13.49 9.66 4.24
C ALA A 82 13.69 11.02 3.56
N SER A 83 14.73 11.76 3.97
CA SER A 83 15.10 13.04 3.34
C SER A 83 16.07 12.88 2.19
N ALA A 84 16.67 11.70 2.03
CA ALA A 84 17.63 11.39 0.97
C ALA A 84 16.96 10.73 -0.25
N CYS A 85 15.71 10.28 -0.12
CA CYS A 85 14.97 9.67 -1.23
C CYS A 85 14.64 10.72 -2.30
N ASP A 86 14.62 10.26 -3.55
CA ASP A 86 14.18 11.08 -4.68
C ASP A 86 12.72 11.50 -4.50
N ASN A 87 12.44 12.79 -4.67
CA ASN A 87 11.11 13.38 -4.54
C ASN A 87 10.09 12.84 -5.57
N SER A 88 10.55 12.16 -6.62
CA SER A 88 9.67 11.46 -7.56
C SER A 88 8.95 10.28 -6.94
N PHE A 89 9.46 9.76 -5.81
CA PHE A 89 8.90 8.62 -5.12
C PHE A 89 8.37 9.00 -3.74
N THR A 90 7.20 8.48 -3.40
CA THR A 90 6.62 8.62 -2.06
C THR A 90 6.44 7.23 -1.45
N PHE A 91 7.21 6.96 -0.41
CA PHE A 91 7.09 5.72 0.35
C PHE A 91 6.05 5.87 1.45
N MET A 92 5.24 4.84 1.66
CA MET A 92 4.12 4.86 2.60
C MET A 92 3.91 3.49 3.24
N ARG A 93 3.20 3.49 4.36
CA ARG A 93 2.56 2.29 4.93
C ARG A 93 1.06 2.52 4.97
N TRP A 94 0.28 1.56 4.48
CA TRP A 94 -1.17 1.61 4.50
C TRP A 94 -1.70 0.51 5.41
N LYS A 95 -2.45 0.91 6.45
CA LYS A 95 -3.13 0.00 7.37
C LYS A 95 -4.63 0.12 7.17
N GLU A 96 -5.26 -0.94 6.69
CA GLU A 96 -6.72 -1.03 6.66
C GLU A 96 -7.26 -1.21 8.08
N LEU A 97 -8.28 -0.46 8.44
CA LEU A 97 -8.82 -0.42 9.79
C LEU A 97 -10.18 -1.09 9.89
N PHE A 98 -11.07 -0.81 8.96
CA PHE A 98 -12.43 -1.37 8.95
C PHE A 98 -13.09 -1.26 7.57
N LEU A 99 -14.16 -2.03 7.37
CA LEU A 99 -14.99 -1.95 6.18
C LEU A 99 -15.98 -0.78 6.23
N VAL A 100 -16.34 -0.26 5.05
CA VAL A 100 -17.30 0.81 4.88
C VAL A 100 -18.41 0.29 3.95
N PRO A 101 -19.69 0.53 4.23
CA PRO A 101 -20.25 1.37 5.31
C PRO A 101 -20.35 0.66 6.68
N ASP A 102 -20.24 -0.66 6.73
CA ASP A 102 -20.41 -1.40 7.98
C ASP A 102 -19.05 -1.69 8.66
N HIS A 103 -18.71 -0.86 9.63
CA HIS A 103 -17.49 -0.99 10.42
C HIS A 103 -17.54 -2.11 11.49
N THR A 104 -18.67 -2.76 11.68
CA THR A 104 -18.81 -3.87 12.64
C THR A 104 -18.33 -5.19 12.07
N ILE A 105 -18.24 -5.32 10.77
CA ILE A 105 -17.70 -6.49 10.10
C ILE A 105 -16.21 -6.59 10.40
N ARG A 106 -15.79 -7.67 11.07
CA ARG A 106 -14.40 -7.90 11.48
C ARG A 106 -13.68 -8.91 10.62
N GLU A 107 -14.43 -9.80 10.00
CA GLU A 107 -13.90 -10.91 9.20
C GLU A 107 -14.68 -11.03 7.90
N VAL A 108 -13.96 -11.24 6.83
CA VAL A 108 -14.51 -11.59 5.52
C VAL A 108 -13.75 -12.79 5.03
N ASN A 109 -14.44 -13.84 4.62
CA ASN A 109 -13.79 -15.03 4.07
C ASN A 109 -12.91 -14.65 2.87
N GLY A 110 -11.63 -14.99 2.95
CA GLY A 110 -10.66 -14.71 1.89
C GLY A 110 -10.07 -13.28 1.89
N ALA A 111 -10.44 -12.42 2.84
CA ALA A 111 -9.84 -11.09 3.00
C ALA A 111 -9.37 -10.88 4.45
N SER A 112 -8.22 -10.24 4.61
CA SER A 112 -7.66 -9.91 5.93
C SER A 112 -7.16 -8.48 5.96
N PHE A 113 -7.60 -7.70 6.94
CA PHE A 113 -7.05 -6.37 7.25
C PHE A 113 -6.17 -6.38 8.50
N ALA A 114 -5.75 -7.56 8.96
CA ALA A 114 -4.87 -7.71 10.12
C ALA A 114 -3.47 -7.13 9.86
N GLY A 115 -2.98 -7.24 8.63
CA GLY A 115 -1.70 -6.72 8.19
C GLY A 115 -1.75 -5.28 7.67
N PHE A 116 -0.70 -4.89 6.96
CA PHE A 116 -0.58 -3.58 6.31
C PHE A 116 0.22 -3.71 5.02
N TYR A 117 0.19 -2.66 4.20
CA TYR A 117 0.97 -2.60 2.96
C TYR A 117 2.17 -1.67 3.11
N TYR A 118 3.33 -2.12 2.66
CA TYR A 118 4.42 -1.27 2.27
C TYR A 118 4.14 -0.76 0.87
N CYS A 119 4.18 0.55 0.65
CA CYS A 119 3.81 1.17 -0.62
C CYS A 119 4.87 2.13 -1.11
N CYS A 120 5.01 2.20 -2.44
CA CYS A 120 5.78 3.20 -3.13
C CYS A 120 4.94 3.78 -4.27
N TYR A 121 4.71 5.09 -4.23
CA TYR A 121 4.07 5.83 -5.31
C TYR A 121 5.14 6.49 -6.16
N ASP A 122 5.07 6.29 -7.47
CA ASP A 122 5.88 6.97 -8.48
C ASP A 122 5.06 8.11 -9.09
N ALA A 123 5.49 9.34 -8.83
CA ALA A 123 4.80 10.52 -9.33
C ALA A 123 4.96 10.70 -10.86
N THR A 124 6.01 10.13 -11.46
CA THR A 124 6.26 10.24 -12.90
C THR A 124 5.27 9.40 -13.70
N SER A 125 5.05 8.17 -13.29
CA SER A 125 4.10 7.25 -13.94
C SER A 125 2.70 7.32 -13.33
N CYS A 126 2.52 8.04 -12.22
CA CYS A 126 1.30 8.04 -11.41
C CYS A 126 0.88 6.64 -10.96
N THR A 127 1.83 5.73 -10.75
CA THR A 127 1.54 4.36 -10.32
C THR A 127 1.87 4.16 -8.85
N LEU A 128 1.17 3.24 -8.21
CA LEU A 128 1.46 2.81 -6.86
C LEU A 128 1.67 1.30 -6.84
N LEU A 129 2.79 0.90 -6.27
CA LEU A 129 3.11 -0.49 -6.00
C LEU A 129 3.08 -0.71 -4.49
N GLY A 130 2.49 -1.80 -4.04
CA GLY A 130 2.42 -2.18 -2.64
C GLY A 130 2.70 -3.66 -2.41
N TYR A 131 3.17 -4.00 -1.22
CA TYR A 131 3.39 -5.38 -0.76
C TYR A 131 2.77 -5.55 0.62
N TYR A 132 1.85 -6.49 0.72
CA TYR A 132 1.18 -6.82 1.98
C TYR A 132 2.09 -7.57 2.92
N PHE A 133 2.00 -7.25 4.19
CA PHE A 133 2.64 -7.97 5.27
C PHE A 133 1.66 -8.31 6.40
N HIS A 134 1.66 -9.56 6.78
CA HIS A 134 1.10 -10.08 8.02
C HIS A 134 1.86 -11.34 8.42
N THR A 135 2.06 -11.58 9.71
CA THR A 135 2.84 -12.71 10.21
C THR A 135 2.30 -14.08 9.80
N GLY A 136 1.01 -14.19 9.54
CA GLY A 136 0.33 -15.42 9.13
C GLY A 136 0.00 -15.50 7.63
N SER A 137 0.43 -14.53 6.81
CA SER A 137 0.11 -14.49 5.40
C SER A 137 1.25 -15.03 4.54
N GLU A 138 0.91 -15.43 3.31
CA GLU A 138 1.91 -15.70 2.28
C GLU A 138 2.75 -14.45 2.01
N LEU A 139 4.02 -14.67 1.67
CA LEU A 139 4.96 -13.60 1.44
C LEU A 139 4.65 -12.87 0.13
N PHE A 140 4.69 -11.53 0.20
CA PHE A 140 4.71 -10.64 -0.94
C PHE A 140 3.45 -10.65 -1.83
N GLN A 141 2.27 -10.72 -1.23
CA GLN A 141 1.06 -10.36 -1.96
C GLN A 141 1.18 -8.90 -2.42
N SER A 142 1.05 -8.67 -3.73
CA SER A 142 1.30 -7.35 -4.32
C SER A 142 0.01 -6.61 -4.65
N LEU A 143 0.07 -5.29 -4.52
CA LEU A 143 -0.93 -4.33 -4.95
C LEU A 143 -0.32 -3.45 -6.03
N HIS A 144 -0.96 -3.32 -7.18
CA HIS A 144 -0.53 -2.44 -8.25
C HIS A 144 -1.68 -1.56 -8.71
N LEU A 145 -1.59 -0.26 -8.45
CA LEU A 145 -2.58 0.73 -8.84
C LEU A 145 -2.04 1.61 -9.97
N GLN A 146 -2.88 1.84 -10.96
CA GLN A 146 -2.60 2.71 -12.10
C GLN A 146 -3.71 3.74 -12.26
N PRO A 147 -3.45 4.91 -12.88
CA PRO A 147 -4.47 5.88 -13.20
C PRO A 147 -5.52 5.25 -14.11
N ILE A 148 -6.78 5.46 -13.77
CA ILE A 148 -7.89 5.15 -14.69
C ILE A 148 -7.99 6.33 -15.63
N SER A 149 -7.84 6.09 -16.95
CA SER A 149 -8.16 7.11 -17.95
C SER A 149 -9.62 7.54 -17.77
N PRO A 150 -9.93 8.86 -17.72
CA PRO A 150 -11.30 9.29 -17.62
C PRO A 150 -12.07 8.66 -18.78
N LEU A 151 -13.14 7.90 -18.45
CA LEU A 151 -14.08 7.42 -19.45
C LEU A 151 -14.57 8.66 -20.21
N THR A 152 -14.22 8.76 -21.47
CA THR A 152 -14.84 9.74 -22.36
C THR A 152 -16.33 9.43 -22.38
N SER A 153 -17.09 10.22 -21.63
CA SER A 153 -18.52 10.18 -21.70
C SER A 153 -18.92 10.57 -23.11
N SER A 154 -19.18 9.60 -23.96
CA SER A 154 -19.88 9.83 -25.21
C SER A 154 -21.28 10.28 -24.84
N SER A 155 -21.46 11.58 -24.80
CA SER A 155 -22.76 12.23 -24.72
C SER A 155 -23.53 11.85 -25.99
N HIS A 156 -24.32 10.79 -25.94
CA HIS A 156 -25.41 10.62 -26.90
C HIS A 156 -26.46 11.69 -26.58
N MET A 157 -26.33 12.82 -27.25
CA MET A 157 -27.42 13.77 -27.36
C MET A 157 -28.44 13.15 -28.29
N ILE A 158 -29.51 12.59 -27.72
CA ILE A 158 -30.72 12.20 -28.45
C ILE A 158 -31.49 13.51 -28.69
N ILE A 159 -31.60 13.88 -29.96
CA ILE A 159 -32.53 14.93 -30.42
C ILE A 159 -33.92 14.33 -30.53
#